data_bdb9f3dde0ed6c3b2844cb38c77eec36
#
_entry.id   bdb9f3dde0ed6c3b2844cb38c77eec36
#
_cell.length_a   1.000
_cell.length_b   1.000
_cell.length_c   1.000
_cell.angle_alpha   90.00
_cell.angle_beta   90.00
_cell.angle_gamma   90.00
#
_symmetry.space_group_name_H-M   'P 1'
#
loop_
_entity.id
_entity.type
_entity.pdbx_description
1 polymer ?
#
loop_
_entity_poly.entity_id
_entity_poly.type
_entity_poly.pdbx_seq_one_letter_code
_entity_poly.pdbx_strand_id
1 'polypeptide(L)'
;MHSCPLSRFLAAPATTPSATKPKVPALNRPDCSKCIFNVKALATSTRSSTSVELELQKNAHQLKLDKYSSRITEPKSQGGSQAILYGVGLSDDNMQKPQIGISSVWYEGKTCNMHLLKLAEAVKEGVQEAGMVGFRFNTIGVSDAISMGTRGMCYSLQSRDLIADSIETVMCAQWYDGNISIPGL
;
A
#
# COMPACT_ATOMS: atom_id res chain seq x y z
N MET A 1 41.44 -6.57 2.57
CA MET A 1 40.56 -6.37 1.37
C MET A 1 39.83 -7.67 1.13
N HIS A 2 38.69 -7.88 1.80
CA HIS A 2 37.90 -9.11 1.61
C HIS A 2 36.81 -8.83 0.57
N SER A 3 36.87 -9.54 -0.52
CA SER A 3 35.89 -9.49 -1.60
C SER A 3 34.58 -10.11 -1.14
N CYS A 4 33.49 -9.39 -1.35
CA CYS A 4 32.11 -9.81 -1.10
C CYS A 4 31.79 -11.11 -1.88
N PRO A 5 31.19 -12.15 -1.29
CA PRO A 5 31.00 -13.46 -1.94
C PRO A 5 29.82 -13.53 -2.93
N LEU A 6 29.31 -12.40 -3.44
CA LEU A 6 28.18 -12.36 -4.37
C LEU A 6 28.55 -12.51 -5.86
N SER A 7 29.80 -12.90 -6.19
CA SER A 7 30.26 -13.00 -7.57
C SER A 7 30.19 -14.43 -8.15
N ARG A 8 29.13 -15.19 -7.87
CA ARG A 8 28.82 -16.43 -8.57
C ARG A 8 27.38 -16.50 -9.07
N PHE A 9 27.01 -15.56 -9.89
CA PHE A 9 26.01 -15.84 -10.91
C PHE A 9 26.76 -16.08 -12.22
N LEU A 10 26.89 -17.35 -12.56
CA LEU A 10 27.47 -17.84 -13.81
C LEU A 10 26.69 -17.27 -14.98
N ALA A 11 27.33 -16.42 -15.74
CA ALA A 11 26.85 -16.06 -17.08
C ALA A 11 26.99 -17.27 -17.98
N ALA A 12 25.90 -17.88 -18.39
CA ALA A 12 25.88 -18.84 -19.48
C ALA A 12 26.06 -18.12 -20.81
N PRO A 13 26.78 -18.70 -21.80
CA PRO A 13 26.99 -18.04 -23.08
C PRO A 13 25.67 -17.92 -23.85
N ALA A 14 25.43 -16.74 -24.41
CA ALA A 14 24.31 -16.45 -25.26
C ALA A 14 24.43 -17.22 -26.59
N THR A 15 23.60 -18.23 -26.77
CA THR A 15 23.25 -18.75 -28.09
C THR A 15 21.86 -18.22 -28.45
N THR A 16 21.83 -17.34 -29.40
CA THR A 16 20.59 -16.82 -30.00
C THR A 16 19.95 -17.84 -30.91
N PRO A 17 18.66 -18.14 -30.72
CA PRO A 17 17.77 -18.38 -31.84
C PRO A 17 16.76 -17.22 -31.94
N SER A 18 16.68 -16.66 -33.14
CA SER A 18 15.60 -15.79 -33.58
C SER A 18 14.26 -16.49 -33.38
N ALA A 19 13.54 -16.09 -32.32
CA ALA A 19 12.16 -16.49 -32.12
C ALA A 19 11.32 -15.22 -32.07
N THR A 20 10.44 -15.10 -33.06
CA THR A 20 9.33 -14.15 -33.10
C THR A 20 8.59 -14.12 -31.77
N LYS A 21 8.65 -12.99 -31.08
CA LYS A 21 7.92 -12.76 -29.85
C LYS A 21 6.42 -12.90 -30.08
N PRO A 22 5.70 -13.79 -29.35
CA PRO A 22 4.25 -13.79 -29.41
C PRO A 22 3.74 -12.42 -28.92
N LYS A 23 2.86 -11.78 -29.69
CA LYS A 23 2.11 -10.60 -29.26
C LYS A 23 1.23 -11.01 -28.09
N VAL A 24 1.65 -10.68 -26.87
CA VAL A 24 0.78 -10.74 -25.70
C VAL A 24 -0.28 -9.65 -25.90
N PRO A 25 -1.58 -9.97 -25.83
CA PRO A 25 -2.60 -8.94 -25.87
C PRO A 25 -2.35 -7.96 -24.71
N ALA A 26 -2.42 -6.66 -25.00
CA ALA A 26 -2.34 -5.64 -23.96
C ALA A 26 -3.45 -5.93 -22.95
N LEU A 27 -3.07 -6.43 -21.77
CA LEU A 27 -3.97 -6.44 -20.62
C LEU A 27 -4.32 -4.96 -20.38
N ASN A 28 -5.61 -4.63 -20.47
CA ASN A 28 -6.12 -3.35 -19.99
C ASN A 28 -5.73 -3.25 -18.51
N ARG A 29 -4.63 -2.58 -18.23
CA ARG A 29 -4.27 -2.21 -16.86
C ARG A 29 -5.39 -1.31 -16.36
N PRO A 30 -6.06 -1.64 -15.24
CA PRO A 30 -6.93 -0.68 -14.60
C PRO A 30 -6.06 0.54 -14.28
N ASP A 31 -6.54 1.72 -14.68
CA ASP A 31 -5.86 2.99 -14.45
C ASP A 31 -5.75 3.24 -12.95
N CYS A 32 -4.63 2.81 -12.37
CA CYS A 32 -4.35 2.89 -10.93
C CYS A 32 -4.00 4.32 -10.49
N SER A 33 -3.79 5.24 -11.45
CA SER A 33 -3.50 6.65 -11.17
C SER A 33 -4.62 7.37 -10.39
N LYS A 34 -5.82 6.76 -10.32
CA LYS A 34 -6.98 7.30 -9.61
C LYS A 34 -7.08 6.85 -8.13
N CYS A 35 -6.19 5.99 -7.68
CA CYS A 35 -6.21 5.48 -6.30
C CYS A 35 -5.42 6.34 -5.30
N ILE A 36 -4.73 7.39 -5.75
CA ILE A 36 -3.95 8.28 -4.88
C ILE A 36 -4.81 9.46 -4.48
N PHE A 37 -5.50 9.36 -3.35
CA PHE A 37 -6.10 10.52 -2.70
C PHE A 37 -5.04 11.31 -1.95
N ASN A 38 -4.69 12.48 -2.47
CA ASN A 38 -3.90 13.47 -1.73
C ASN A 38 -4.78 14.07 -0.62
N VAL A 39 -4.64 13.61 0.61
CA VAL A 39 -5.27 14.24 1.77
C VAL A 39 -4.49 15.52 2.06
N LYS A 40 -4.91 16.64 1.48
CA LYS A 40 -4.50 17.95 1.95
C LYS A 40 -5.12 18.16 3.34
N ALA A 41 -4.28 18.26 4.36
CA ALA A 41 -4.69 18.73 5.68
C ALA A 41 -5.31 20.14 5.54
N LEU A 42 -6.61 20.24 5.70
CA LEU A 42 -7.31 21.52 5.75
C LEU A 42 -7.14 22.08 7.16
N ALA A 43 -6.36 23.14 7.29
CA ALA A 43 -6.27 23.90 8.55
C ALA A 43 -7.63 24.48 8.88
N THR A 44 -8.12 24.19 10.07
CA THR A 44 -9.42 24.55 10.60
C THR A 44 -9.50 26.07 10.81
N SER A 45 -10.29 26.75 9.99
CA SER A 45 -10.82 28.08 10.29
C SER A 45 -12.22 27.92 10.86
N THR A 46 -12.40 28.32 12.10
CA THR A 46 -13.67 28.34 12.82
C THR A 46 -14.65 29.33 12.17
N ARG A 47 -15.67 28.81 11.49
CA ARG A 47 -16.87 29.55 11.13
C ARG A 47 -18.09 28.63 11.13
N SER A 48 -19.09 28.99 11.97
CA SER A 48 -20.49 28.57 11.98
C SER A 48 -20.86 27.27 11.26
N SER A 49 -20.93 26.16 12.02
CA SER A 49 -20.79 24.77 11.54
C SER A 49 -22.11 24.03 11.22
N THR A 50 -23.29 24.56 11.45
CA THR A 50 -24.53 23.75 11.42
C THR A 50 -25.11 23.46 10.03
N SER A 51 -24.95 24.35 9.07
CA SER A 51 -25.48 24.13 7.70
C SER A 51 -24.53 23.31 6.80
N VAL A 52 -23.23 23.48 6.98
CA VAL A 52 -22.19 22.77 6.20
C VAL A 52 -22.08 21.31 6.65
N GLU A 53 -22.22 21.04 7.94
CA GLU A 53 -22.24 19.67 8.47
C GLU A 53 -23.47 18.88 7.98
N LEU A 54 -24.63 19.53 7.85
CA LEU A 54 -25.84 18.87 7.36
C LEU A 54 -25.76 18.55 5.85
N GLU A 55 -25.11 19.39 5.06
CA GLU A 55 -24.85 19.12 3.64
C GLU A 55 -23.74 18.10 3.43
N LEU A 56 -22.69 18.11 4.25
CA LEU A 56 -21.68 17.07 4.25
C LEU A 56 -22.28 15.70 4.61
N GLN A 57 -23.15 15.63 5.59
CA GLN A 57 -23.82 14.39 5.99
C GLN A 57 -24.80 13.88 4.91
N LYS A 58 -25.51 14.76 4.20
CA LYS A 58 -26.36 14.37 3.07
C LYS A 58 -25.56 13.88 1.87
N ASN A 59 -24.40 14.47 1.60
CA ASN A 59 -23.51 14.03 0.52
C ASN A 59 -22.72 12.75 0.87
N ALA A 60 -22.40 12.54 2.14
CA ALA A 60 -21.74 11.32 2.63
C ALA A 60 -22.62 10.07 2.45
N HIS A 61 -23.95 10.22 2.50
CA HIS A 61 -24.89 9.10 2.31
C HIS A 61 -25.00 8.66 0.84
N GLN A 62 -24.43 9.39 -0.11
CA GLN A 62 -24.42 9.03 -1.56
C GLN A 62 -23.06 8.59 -2.09
N LEU A 63 -21.98 8.72 -1.33
CA LEU A 63 -20.66 8.27 -1.75
C LEU A 63 -20.43 6.83 -1.26
N LYS A 64 -20.47 5.87 -2.20
CA LYS A 64 -19.99 4.51 -1.94
C LYS A 64 -18.48 4.56 -1.66
N LEU A 65 -18.10 4.47 -0.37
CA LEU A 65 -16.69 4.57 0.07
C LEU A 65 -15.89 3.30 -0.22
N ASP A 66 -16.54 2.14 -0.24
CA ASP A 66 -15.98 0.82 -0.57
C ASP A 66 -15.96 0.54 -2.08
N LYS A 67 -15.65 1.56 -2.86
CA LYS A 67 -15.76 1.53 -4.33
C LYS A 67 -14.91 0.44 -5.00
N TYR A 68 -13.74 0.16 -4.45
CA TYR A 68 -12.80 -0.80 -5.01
C TYR A 68 -12.88 -2.15 -4.29
N SER A 69 -12.91 -2.16 -2.96
CA SER A 69 -12.97 -3.38 -2.15
C SER A 69 -14.26 -4.17 -2.36
N SER A 70 -15.37 -3.51 -2.66
CA SER A 70 -16.63 -4.17 -2.98
C SER A 70 -16.54 -5.17 -4.14
N ARG A 71 -15.54 -5.03 -5.03
CA ARG A 71 -15.30 -5.99 -6.12
C ARG A 71 -14.91 -7.38 -5.65
N ILE A 72 -14.34 -7.49 -4.46
CA ILE A 72 -13.93 -8.77 -3.86
C ILE A 72 -14.81 -9.18 -2.69
N THR A 73 -15.54 -8.24 -2.06
CA THR A 73 -16.38 -8.53 -0.90
C THR A 73 -17.84 -8.81 -1.22
N GLU A 74 -18.41 -8.23 -2.29
CA GLU A 74 -19.82 -8.38 -2.62
C GLU A 74 -20.16 -9.55 -3.55
N PRO A 75 -19.41 -9.82 -4.66
CA PRO A 75 -19.84 -10.78 -5.64
C PRO A 75 -19.76 -12.23 -5.12
N LYS A 76 -20.80 -13.02 -5.35
CA LYS A 76 -20.81 -14.47 -5.02
C LYS A 76 -19.70 -15.25 -5.71
N SER A 77 -19.24 -14.80 -6.86
CA SER A 77 -18.10 -15.38 -7.59
C SER A 77 -16.75 -15.22 -6.85
N GLN A 78 -16.67 -14.33 -5.88
CA GLN A 78 -15.47 -14.03 -5.09
C GLN A 78 -15.47 -14.75 -3.70
N GLY A 79 -16.16 -15.87 -3.59
CA GLY A 79 -16.23 -16.64 -2.34
C GLY A 79 -14.87 -17.06 -1.78
N GLY A 80 -13.87 -17.31 -2.64
CA GLY A 80 -12.49 -17.59 -2.21
C GLY A 80 -11.84 -16.39 -1.51
N SER A 81 -11.97 -15.19 -2.07
CA SER A 81 -11.47 -13.94 -1.46
C SER A 81 -12.17 -13.66 -0.14
N GLN A 82 -13.49 -13.84 -0.09
CA GLN A 82 -14.30 -13.66 1.11
C GLN A 82 -13.90 -14.63 2.22
N ALA A 83 -13.68 -15.90 1.90
CA ALA A 83 -13.23 -16.90 2.86
C ALA A 83 -11.87 -16.53 3.50
N ILE A 84 -10.93 -15.99 2.72
CA ILE A 84 -9.66 -15.50 3.24
C ILE A 84 -9.87 -14.30 4.17
N LEU A 85 -10.73 -13.35 3.79
CA LEU A 85 -11.02 -12.18 4.61
C LEU A 85 -11.71 -12.55 5.93
N TYR A 86 -12.63 -13.51 5.92
CA TYR A 86 -13.18 -14.08 7.16
C TYR A 86 -12.09 -14.78 8.00
N GLY A 87 -11.17 -15.48 7.35
CA GLY A 87 -10.05 -16.15 8.02
C GLY A 87 -9.10 -15.20 8.74
N VAL A 88 -8.98 -13.93 8.32
CA VAL A 88 -8.23 -12.90 9.06
C VAL A 88 -9.08 -12.15 10.09
N GLY A 89 -10.33 -12.56 10.29
CA GLY A 89 -11.19 -12.08 11.37
C GLY A 89 -12.17 -10.97 11.00
N LEU A 90 -12.44 -10.73 9.70
CA LEU A 90 -13.49 -9.80 9.32
C LEU A 90 -14.87 -10.42 9.60
N SER A 91 -15.79 -9.57 10.07
CA SER A 91 -17.22 -9.89 10.20
C SER A 91 -18.00 -9.47 8.95
N ASP A 92 -19.26 -9.90 8.83
CA ASP A 92 -20.15 -9.49 7.74
C ASP A 92 -20.26 -7.96 7.63
N ASP A 93 -20.34 -7.27 8.77
CA ASP A 93 -20.37 -5.80 8.80
C ASP A 93 -19.08 -5.18 8.28
N ASN A 94 -17.93 -5.79 8.55
CA ASN A 94 -16.63 -5.30 8.08
C ASN A 94 -16.43 -5.52 6.58
N MET A 95 -17.10 -6.51 5.99
CA MET A 95 -17.07 -6.74 4.55
C MET A 95 -17.70 -5.63 3.72
N GLN A 96 -18.58 -4.83 4.34
CA GLN A 96 -19.27 -3.70 3.71
C GLN A 96 -18.57 -2.35 3.97
N LYS A 97 -17.46 -2.35 4.72
CA LYS A 97 -16.70 -1.14 5.04
C LYS A 97 -15.54 -0.95 4.06
N PRO A 98 -15.15 0.32 3.81
CA PRO A 98 -13.97 0.61 3.02
C PRO A 98 -12.72 -0.03 3.62
N GLN A 99 -11.87 -0.58 2.77
CA GLN A 99 -10.61 -1.21 3.16
C GLN A 99 -9.45 -0.27 2.88
N ILE A 100 -8.68 0.05 3.92
CA ILE A 100 -7.56 0.99 3.87
C ILE A 100 -6.24 0.25 4.04
N GLY A 101 -5.36 0.35 3.06
CA GLY A 101 -3.99 -0.12 3.16
C GLY A 101 -3.16 0.83 4.03
N ILE A 102 -2.46 0.31 5.02
CA ILE A 102 -1.55 1.08 5.88
C ILE A 102 -0.14 0.58 5.60
N SER A 103 0.60 1.34 4.80
CA SER A 103 1.96 1.01 4.37
C SER A 103 3.00 1.63 5.26
N SER A 104 4.01 0.88 5.66
CA SER A 104 5.14 1.40 6.42
C SER A 104 6.47 0.79 5.95
N VAL A 105 7.57 1.45 6.29
CA VAL A 105 8.94 0.98 6.06
C VAL A 105 9.55 0.46 7.37
N TRP A 106 8.75 -0.18 8.21
CA TRP A 106 9.24 -0.72 9.48
C TRP A 106 10.29 -1.80 9.27
N TYR A 107 11.39 -1.69 10.01
CA TYR A 107 12.34 -2.77 10.26
C TYR A 107 13.18 -2.44 11.51
N GLU A 108 13.74 -3.45 12.15
CA GLU A 108 14.45 -3.28 13.44
C GLU A 108 15.82 -2.62 13.31
N GLY A 109 16.48 -2.77 12.17
CA GLY A 109 17.87 -2.37 11.97
C GLY A 109 18.14 -0.86 11.96
N LYS A 110 17.12 -0.02 12.07
CA LYS A 110 17.27 1.45 12.05
C LYS A 110 16.45 2.10 13.15
N THR A 111 17.09 2.91 13.97
CA THR A 111 16.46 3.63 15.10
C THR A 111 15.29 4.52 14.67
N CYS A 112 15.37 5.12 13.48
CA CYS A 112 14.28 5.95 12.93
C CYS A 112 13.06 5.13 12.48
N ASN A 113 13.20 3.84 12.24
CA ASN A 113 12.14 3.00 11.68
C ASN A 113 11.57 1.98 12.69
N MET A 114 12.32 1.63 13.74
CA MET A 114 11.92 0.60 14.70
C MET A 114 10.60 0.90 15.43
N HIS A 115 10.21 2.16 15.56
CA HIS A 115 8.96 2.56 16.23
C HIS A 115 7.75 2.56 15.28
N LEU A 116 7.95 2.45 13.96
CA LEU A 116 6.88 2.56 12.97
C LEU A 116 5.84 1.45 13.09
N LEU A 117 6.20 0.29 13.66
CA LEU A 117 5.25 -0.78 13.93
C LEU A 117 4.15 -0.34 14.91
N LYS A 118 4.54 0.34 16.00
CA LYS A 118 3.61 0.88 17.00
C LYS A 118 2.78 2.03 16.42
N LEU A 119 3.40 2.86 15.59
CA LEU A 119 2.69 3.95 14.92
C LEU A 119 1.65 3.40 13.94
N ALA A 120 1.98 2.36 13.18
CA ALA A 120 1.03 1.69 12.28
C ALA A 120 -0.14 1.04 13.04
N GLU A 121 0.08 0.58 14.27
CA GLU A 121 -0.99 0.11 15.15
C GLU A 121 -1.96 1.24 15.49
N ALA A 122 -1.46 2.37 16.00
CA ALA A 122 -2.27 3.53 16.34
C ALA A 122 -3.04 4.09 15.12
N VAL A 123 -2.40 4.10 13.94
CA VAL A 123 -3.08 4.48 12.68
C VAL A 123 -4.20 3.50 12.36
N LYS A 124 -3.99 2.20 12.55
CA LYS A 124 -5.03 1.19 12.33
C LYS A 124 -6.21 1.39 13.28
N GLU A 125 -5.96 1.69 14.56
CA GLU A 125 -7.01 2.01 15.53
C GLU A 125 -7.82 3.23 15.06
N GLY A 126 -7.17 4.32 14.65
CA GLY A 126 -7.86 5.51 14.13
C GLY A 126 -8.68 5.22 12.87
N VAL A 127 -8.22 4.34 11.97
CA VAL A 127 -8.98 3.89 10.81
C VAL A 127 -10.23 3.13 11.24
N GLN A 128 -10.13 2.27 12.27
CA GLN A 128 -11.26 1.53 12.81
C GLN A 128 -12.26 2.44 13.52
N GLU A 129 -11.80 3.43 14.28
CA GLU A 129 -12.67 4.46 14.90
C GLU A 129 -13.43 5.28 13.85
N ALA A 130 -12.82 5.50 12.68
CA ALA A 130 -13.48 6.13 11.54
C ALA A 130 -14.47 5.21 10.80
N GLY A 131 -14.73 4.00 11.29
CA GLY A 131 -15.68 3.04 10.72
C GLY A 131 -15.16 2.31 9.48
N MET A 132 -13.86 2.28 9.25
CA MET A 132 -13.21 1.61 8.12
C MET A 132 -12.39 0.40 8.59
N VAL A 133 -11.92 -0.43 7.65
CA VAL A 133 -11.06 -1.58 7.93
C VAL A 133 -9.63 -1.28 7.51
N GLY A 134 -8.68 -1.33 8.45
CA GLY A 134 -7.27 -1.10 8.21
C GLY A 134 -6.46 -2.38 8.05
N PHE A 135 -5.72 -2.51 6.95
CA PHE A 135 -4.76 -3.59 6.71
C PHE A 135 -3.34 -3.05 6.67
N ARG A 136 -2.52 -3.49 7.63
CA ARG A 136 -1.10 -3.08 7.70
C ARG A 136 -0.25 -3.98 6.82
N PHE A 137 0.68 -3.37 6.11
CA PHE A 137 1.74 -4.08 5.40
C PHE A 137 3.03 -3.25 5.40
N ASN A 138 4.17 -3.93 5.26
CA ASN A 138 5.46 -3.29 5.23
C ASN A 138 6.10 -3.43 3.86
N THR A 139 6.78 -2.37 3.44
CA THR A 139 7.68 -2.38 2.29
C THR A 139 9.10 -2.71 2.73
N ILE A 140 10.02 -2.83 1.80
CA ILE A 140 11.45 -2.87 2.11
C ILE A 140 11.89 -1.56 2.75
N GLY A 141 12.95 -1.60 3.56
CA GLY A 141 13.61 -0.41 4.11
C GLY A 141 15.11 -0.49 3.93
N VAL A 142 15.72 0.60 3.47
CA VAL A 142 17.18 0.72 3.31
C VAL A 142 17.65 1.99 3.98
N SER A 143 18.64 1.86 4.86
CA SER A 143 19.27 3.00 5.53
C SER A 143 20.60 3.36 4.89
N ASP A 144 20.69 4.54 4.33
CA ASP A 144 21.94 5.13 3.88
C ASP A 144 22.92 5.39 5.01
N ALA A 145 22.41 5.73 6.22
CA ALA A 145 23.23 5.95 7.40
C ALA A 145 24.00 4.69 7.85
N ILE A 146 23.38 3.49 7.74
CA ILE A 146 24.05 2.22 8.08
C ILE A 146 25.14 1.90 7.04
N SER A 147 24.91 2.20 5.79
CA SER A 147 25.82 1.88 4.69
C SER A 147 26.69 3.05 4.23
N MET A 148 26.70 4.14 4.99
CA MET A 148 27.47 5.36 4.69
C MET A 148 28.94 5.05 4.44
N GLY A 149 29.49 5.61 3.36
CA GLY A 149 30.87 5.37 2.94
C GLY A 149 31.14 4.02 2.28
N THR A 150 30.12 3.19 2.09
CA THR A 150 30.22 1.91 1.39
C THR A 150 29.42 1.90 0.08
N ARG A 151 29.61 0.88 -0.74
CA ARG A 151 28.80 0.68 -1.96
C ARG A 151 27.32 0.43 -1.67
N GLY A 152 26.97 -0.01 -0.46
CA GLY A 152 25.59 -0.24 -0.03
C GLY A 152 24.74 1.03 -0.04
N MET A 153 25.37 2.20 0.10
CA MET A 153 24.69 3.49 0.07
C MET A 153 23.97 3.77 -1.28
N CYS A 154 24.47 3.19 -2.39
CA CYS A 154 23.84 3.35 -3.70
C CYS A 154 22.41 2.78 -3.76
N TYR A 155 22.06 1.84 -2.90
CA TYR A 155 20.71 1.23 -2.89
C TYR A 155 19.66 2.10 -2.20
N SER A 156 20.04 3.12 -1.46
CA SER A 156 19.11 4.03 -0.77
C SER A 156 18.19 4.78 -1.76
N LEU A 157 18.73 5.28 -2.86
CA LEU A 157 17.93 5.97 -3.87
C LEU A 157 17.05 5.00 -4.67
N GLN A 158 17.60 3.85 -5.06
CA GLN A 158 16.89 2.83 -5.84
C GLN A 158 15.74 2.21 -5.04
N SER A 159 15.85 2.10 -3.71
CA SER A 159 14.80 1.54 -2.87
C SER A 159 13.52 2.40 -2.87
N ARG A 160 13.60 3.69 -3.16
CA ARG A 160 12.43 4.58 -3.21
C ARG A 160 11.44 4.17 -4.29
N ASP A 161 11.94 3.88 -5.48
CA ASP A 161 11.10 3.43 -6.60
C ASP A 161 10.49 2.06 -6.28
N LEU A 162 11.28 1.13 -5.73
CA LEU A 162 10.79 -0.19 -5.31
C LEU A 162 9.72 -0.09 -4.22
N ILE A 163 9.85 0.85 -3.28
CA ILE A 163 8.85 1.09 -2.25
C ILE A 163 7.55 1.61 -2.88
N ALA A 164 7.65 2.59 -3.79
CA ALA A 164 6.50 3.15 -4.49
C ALA A 164 5.77 2.07 -5.30
N ASP A 165 6.50 1.30 -6.10
CA ASP A 165 5.98 0.20 -6.92
C ASP A 165 5.33 -0.90 -6.06
N SER A 166 5.93 -1.21 -4.90
CA SER A 166 5.37 -2.22 -3.99
C SER A 166 4.06 -1.77 -3.37
N ILE A 167 3.94 -0.50 -2.98
CA ILE A 167 2.70 0.08 -2.47
C ILE A 167 1.63 0.04 -3.56
N GLU A 168 1.93 0.53 -4.76
CA GLU A 168 1.00 0.50 -5.89
C GLU A 168 0.54 -0.92 -6.19
N THR A 169 1.47 -1.88 -6.20
CA THR A 169 1.16 -3.30 -6.46
C THR A 169 0.19 -3.85 -5.42
N VAL A 170 0.44 -3.62 -4.13
CA VAL A 170 -0.44 -4.10 -3.05
C VAL A 170 -1.82 -3.45 -3.14
N MET A 171 -1.86 -2.12 -3.31
CA MET A 171 -3.12 -1.38 -3.41
C MET A 171 -4.00 -1.87 -4.56
N CYS A 172 -3.39 -2.07 -5.72
CA CYS A 172 -4.11 -2.53 -6.91
C CYS A 172 -4.51 -4.00 -6.83
N ALA A 173 -3.62 -4.87 -6.32
CA ALA A 173 -3.87 -6.30 -6.23
C ALA A 173 -4.93 -6.66 -5.18
N GLN A 174 -4.93 -5.96 -4.06
CA GLN A 174 -5.87 -6.20 -2.95
C GLN A 174 -7.16 -5.37 -3.04
N TRP A 175 -7.28 -4.52 -4.05
CA TRP A 175 -8.45 -3.66 -4.24
C TRP A 175 -8.75 -2.76 -3.05
N TYR A 176 -7.74 -2.26 -2.34
CA TYR A 176 -7.94 -1.32 -1.25
C TYR A 176 -8.50 0.02 -1.74
N ASP A 177 -9.40 0.61 -0.98
CA ASP A 177 -10.08 1.87 -1.32
C ASP A 177 -9.23 3.10 -1.08
N GLY A 178 -8.27 3.02 -0.18
CA GLY A 178 -7.36 4.11 0.15
C GLY A 178 -6.06 3.62 0.78
N ASN A 179 -5.03 4.48 0.80
CA ASN A 179 -3.73 4.18 1.40
C ASN A 179 -3.32 5.27 2.38
N ILE A 180 -2.79 4.83 3.53
CA ILE A 180 -2.10 5.70 4.48
C ILE A 180 -0.65 5.25 4.54
N SER A 181 0.27 6.10 4.08
CA SER A 181 1.71 5.81 4.10
C SER A 181 2.35 6.40 5.34
N ILE A 182 3.10 5.57 6.05
CA ILE A 182 3.88 5.95 7.23
C ILE A 182 5.36 5.92 6.83
N PRO A 183 5.92 7.05 6.40
CA PRO A 183 7.30 7.10 5.95
C PRO A 183 8.26 7.00 7.14
N GLY A 184 9.44 6.46 6.87
CA GLY A 184 10.61 6.50 7.74
C GLY A 184 11.77 7.21 7.05
N LEU A 185 12.83 7.47 7.77
CA LEU A 185 14.09 8.05 7.25
C LEU A 185 15.07 6.97 6.84
#